data_9788e3ac427bbb013a84ef723d611733
#
_entry.id   9788e3ac427bbb013a84ef723d611733
#
_cell.length_a   1.000
_cell.length_b   1.000
_cell.length_c   1.000
_cell.angle_alpha   90.00
_cell.angle_beta   90.00
_cell.angle_gamma   90.00
#
_symmetry.space_group_name_H-M   'P 1'
#
loop_
_entity.id
_entity.type
_entity.pdbx_description
1 polymer ?
#
loop_
_entity_poly.entity_id
_entity_poly.type
_entity_poly.pdbx_seq_one_letter_code
_entity_poly.pdbx_strand_id
1 'polypeptide(L)'
;MTAGERTTEVEIFGERYTLRASESPEHLNRVAEYVDGKFREVAKESPTLNLAKVAVLASLNIADELFKRDEVNRRAGQEVVARIDAMLQLLHREGAKA
;
A
#
# COMPACT_ATOMS: atom_id res chain seq x y z
N MET A 1 -29.64 4.88 -9.71
CA MET A 1 -28.71 5.61 -8.83
C MET A 1 -27.73 4.62 -8.21
N THR A 2 -26.45 4.78 -8.48
CA THR A 2 -25.43 3.94 -7.88
C THR A 2 -25.23 4.37 -6.44
N ALA A 3 -25.79 3.59 -5.54
CA ALA A 3 -25.68 3.87 -4.11
C ALA A 3 -24.21 3.81 -3.69
N GLY A 4 -23.70 4.84 -3.07
CA GLY A 4 -22.36 4.88 -2.53
C GLY A 4 -21.35 5.71 -3.28
N GLU A 5 -21.61 6.07 -4.53
CA GLU A 5 -20.71 6.97 -5.24
C GLU A 5 -20.96 8.40 -4.81
N ARG A 6 -19.92 9.07 -4.35
CA ARG A 6 -19.99 10.46 -3.88
C ARG A 6 -18.69 11.18 -4.20
N THR A 7 -18.71 12.50 -4.07
CA THR A 7 -17.52 13.31 -4.29
C THR A 7 -16.88 13.67 -2.96
N THR A 8 -15.55 13.58 -2.90
CA THR A 8 -14.76 13.98 -1.74
C THR A 8 -13.63 14.87 -2.22
N GLU A 9 -13.46 16.00 -1.54
CA GLU A 9 -12.39 16.92 -1.85
C GLU A 9 -11.17 16.58 -1.01
N VAL A 10 -10.01 16.47 -1.64
CA VAL A 10 -8.73 16.20 -0.97
C VAL A 10 -7.70 17.22 -1.39
N GLU A 11 -6.70 17.43 -0.56
CA GLU A 11 -5.61 18.33 -0.85
C GLU A 11 -4.30 17.53 -0.92
N ILE A 12 -3.57 17.68 -2.02
CA ILE A 12 -2.28 17.04 -2.22
C ILE A 12 -1.31 18.10 -2.72
N PHE A 13 -0.24 18.30 -1.97
CA PHE A 13 0.83 19.23 -2.31
C PHE A 13 0.31 20.63 -2.63
N GLY A 14 -0.62 21.13 -1.81
CA GLY A 14 -1.20 22.46 -1.94
C GLY A 14 -2.31 22.61 -2.97
N GLU A 15 -2.62 21.55 -3.72
CA GLU A 15 -3.67 21.57 -4.73
C GLU A 15 -4.87 20.77 -4.28
N ARG A 16 -6.06 21.25 -4.62
CA ARG A 16 -7.30 20.57 -4.28
C ARG A 16 -7.82 19.75 -5.44
N TYR A 17 -8.26 18.55 -5.11
CA TYR A 17 -8.81 17.61 -6.10
C TYR A 17 -10.14 17.08 -5.61
N THR A 18 -11.11 17.00 -6.52
CA THR A 18 -12.40 16.42 -6.23
C THR A 18 -12.41 14.98 -6.76
N LEU A 19 -12.57 14.03 -5.85
CA LEU A 19 -12.57 12.62 -6.20
C LEU A 19 -13.99 12.09 -6.17
N ARG A 20 -14.34 11.29 -7.17
CA ARG A 20 -15.62 10.59 -7.21
C ARG A 20 -15.35 9.12 -6.93
N ALA A 21 -15.81 8.66 -5.79
CA ALA A 21 -15.54 7.29 -5.34
C ALA A 21 -16.59 6.82 -4.35
N SER A 22 -16.68 5.52 -4.17
CA SER A 22 -17.59 4.90 -3.21
C SER A 22 -16.96 4.75 -1.83
N GLU A 23 -15.65 4.88 -1.71
CA GLU A 23 -14.95 4.79 -0.44
C GLU A 23 -15.32 5.95 0.48
N SER A 24 -15.15 5.75 1.79
CA SER A 24 -15.47 6.78 2.76
C SER A 24 -14.55 7.99 2.63
N PRO A 25 -15.04 9.20 2.96
CA PRO A 25 -14.19 10.40 2.96
C PRO A 25 -12.97 10.25 3.85
N GLU A 26 -13.09 9.56 4.99
CA GLU A 26 -11.97 9.34 5.91
C GLU A 26 -10.88 8.51 5.26
N HIS A 27 -11.28 7.48 4.52
CA HIS A 27 -10.32 6.64 3.79
C HIS A 27 -9.60 7.44 2.71
N LEU A 28 -10.35 8.19 1.91
CA LEU A 28 -9.79 9.00 0.83
C LEU A 28 -8.85 10.08 1.37
N ASN A 29 -9.19 10.68 2.51
CA ASN A 29 -8.31 11.65 3.14
C ASN A 29 -7.01 11.03 3.63
N ARG A 30 -7.06 9.82 4.17
CA ARG A 30 -5.84 9.11 4.58
C ARG A 30 -4.95 8.78 3.39
N VAL A 31 -5.54 8.36 2.29
CA VAL A 31 -4.80 8.09 1.05
C VAL A 31 -4.14 9.38 0.55
N ALA A 32 -4.89 10.48 0.53
CA ALA A 32 -4.38 11.78 0.07
C ALA A 32 -3.25 12.28 0.96
N GLU A 33 -3.37 12.13 2.27
CA GLU A 33 -2.31 12.52 3.22
C GLU A 33 -1.03 11.73 2.96
N TYR A 34 -1.15 10.45 2.67
CA TYR A 34 0.00 9.61 2.37
C TYR A 34 0.70 10.08 1.11
N VAL A 35 -0.07 10.33 0.05
CA VAL A 35 0.47 10.82 -1.23
C VAL A 35 1.11 12.19 -1.03
N ASP A 36 0.44 13.09 -0.31
CA ASP A 36 0.98 14.41 0.02
C ASP A 36 2.34 14.31 0.70
N GLY A 37 2.45 13.43 1.67
CA GLY A 37 3.71 13.18 2.38
C GLY A 37 4.81 12.73 1.46
N LYS A 38 4.51 11.85 0.50
CA LYS A 38 5.48 11.37 -0.47
C LYS A 38 5.96 12.48 -1.41
N PHE A 39 5.04 13.33 -1.85
CA PHE A 39 5.39 14.50 -2.66
C PHE A 39 6.34 15.43 -1.90
N ARG A 40 6.04 15.68 -0.63
CA ARG A 40 6.87 16.55 0.21
C ARG A 40 8.25 15.99 0.46
N GLU A 41 8.36 14.68 0.65
CA GLU A 41 9.66 14.01 0.80
C GLU A 41 10.53 14.20 -0.44
N VAL A 42 9.96 13.98 -1.63
CA VAL A 42 10.68 14.14 -2.91
C VAL A 42 11.09 15.59 -3.09
N ALA A 43 10.19 16.52 -2.86
CA ALA A 43 10.46 17.95 -3.02
C ALA A 43 11.55 18.43 -2.07
N LYS A 44 11.60 17.87 -0.86
CA LYS A 44 12.63 18.21 0.13
C LYS A 44 14.02 17.76 -0.33
N GLU A 45 14.10 16.55 -0.89
CA GLU A 45 15.37 16.00 -1.39
C GLU A 45 15.83 16.65 -2.70
N SER A 46 14.88 17.09 -3.53
CA SER A 46 15.15 17.65 -4.85
C SER A 46 14.31 18.90 -5.08
N PRO A 47 14.68 20.03 -4.42
CA PRO A 47 13.85 21.24 -4.43
C PRO A 47 13.70 21.91 -5.80
N THR A 48 14.56 21.58 -6.77
CA THR A 48 14.53 22.19 -8.10
C THR A 48 13.62 21.46 -9.08
N LEU A 49 13.04 20.33 -8.70
CA LEU A 49 12.15 19.56 -9.58
C LEU A 49 10.79 20.25 -9.72
N ASN A 50 10.23 20.19 -10.93
CA ASN A 50 8.88 20.66 -11.16
C ASN A 50 7.86 19.63 -10.62
N LEU A 51 6.62 20.05 -10.53
CA LEU A 51 5.55 19.21 -9.95
C LEU A 51 5.40 17.87 -10.69
N ALA A 52 5.49 17.87 -12.01
CA ALA A 52 5.34 16.64 -12.78
C ALA A 52 6.40 15.60 -12.41
N LYS A 53 7.65 16.03 -12.26
CA LYS A 53 8.75 15.14 -11.88
C LYS A 53 8.61 14.68 -10.42
N VAL A 54 8.20 15.58 -9.54
CA VAL A 54 7.90 15.22 -8.14
C VAL A 54 6.84 14.11 -8.10
N ALA A 55 5.77 14.28 -8.88
CA ALA A 55 4.69 13.30 -8.93
C ALA A 55 5.17 11.94 -9.43
N VAL A 56 5.99 11.92 -10.48
CA VAL A 56 6.53 10.66 -11.02
C VAL A 56 7.40 9.96 -9.98
N LEU A 57 8.32 10.68 -9.35
CA LEU A 57 9.21 10.11 -8.35
C LEU A 57 8.44 9.65 -7.10
N ALA A 58 7.47 10.43 -6.65
CA ALA A 58 6.61 10.04 -5.53
C ALA A 58 5.82 8.77 -5.87
N SER A 59 5.30 8.67 -7.09
CA SER A 59 4.58 7.48 -7.55
C SER A 59 5.48 6.25 -7.54
N LEU A 60 6.72 6.39 -8.00
CA LEU A 60 7.69 5.30 -7.99
C LEU A 60 8.01 4.85 -6.56
N ASN A 61 8.16 5.81 -5.64
CA ASN A 61 8.40 5.49 -4.23
C ASN A 61 7.23 4.73 -3.62
N ILE A 62 6.00 5.14 -3.91
CA ILE A 62 4.80 4.47 -3.41
C ILE A 62 4.72 3.05 -3.97
N ALA A 63 4.93 2.90 -5.26
CA ALA A 63 4.91 1.58 -5.90
C ALA A 63 6.00 0.68 -5.34
N ASP A 64 7.19 1.22 -5.11
CA ASP A 64 8.31 0.47 -4.52
C ASP A 64 7.94 -0.03 -3.12
N GLU A 65 7.34 0.81 -2.30
CA GLU A 65 6.88 0.41 -0.97
C GLU A 65 5.83 -0.69 -1.04
N LEU A 66 4.90 -0.58 -1.99
CA LEU A 66 3.86 -1.58 -2.17
C LEU A 66 4.46 -2.94 -2.52
N PHE A 67 5.37 -2.98 -3.48
CA PHE A 67 6.02 -4.23 -3.87
C PHE A 67 6.85 -4.85 -2.76
N LYS A 68 7.55 -4.02 -2.00
CA LYS A 68 8.34 -4.50 -0.85
C LYS A 68 7.45 -5.07 0.24
N ARG A 69 6.31 -4.43 0.51
CA ARG A 69 5.34 -4.92 1.48
C ARG A 69 4.75 -6.25 1.05
N ASP A 70 4.39 -6.38 -0.22
CA ASP A 70 3.86 -7.63 -0.76
C ASP A 70 4.89 -8.74 -0.67
N GLU A 71 6.15 -8.45 -0.96
CA GLU A 71 7.23 -9.42 -0.85
C GLU A 71 7.42 -9.91 0.59
N VAL A 72 7.39 -9.00 1.56
CA VAL A 72 7.49 -9.35 2.97
C VAL A 72 6.31 -10.24 3.39
N ASN A 73 5.10 -9.87 2.99
CA ASN A 73 3.91 -10.63 3.31
C ASN A 73 3.94 -12.03 2.69
N ARG A 74 4.42 -12.13 1.45
CA ARG A 74 4.54 -13.40 0.77
C ARG A 74 5.54 -14.31 1.48
N ARG A 75 6.69 -13.77 1.87
CA ARG A 75 7.71 -14.53 2.59
C ARG A 75 7.20 -15.00 3.93
N ALA A 76 6.53 -14.13 4.67
CA ALA A 76 5.94 -14.50 5.95
C ALA A 76 4.92 -15.63 5.80
N GLY A 77 4.07 -15.55 4.77
CA GLY A 77 3.11 -16.60 4.45
C GLY A 77 3.79 -17.93 4.12
N GLN A 78 4.86 -17.88 3.35
CA GLN A 78 5.63 -19.08 2.99
C GLN A 78 6.28 -19.72 4.20
N GLU A 79 6.80 -18.94 5.14
CA GLU A 79 7.36 -19.45 6.38
C GLU A 79 6.32 -20.15 7.23
N VAL A 80 5.14 -19.56 7.35
CA VAL A 80 4.04 -20.17 8.11
C VAL A 80 3.63 -21.50 7.48
N VAL A 81 3.46 -21.53 6.16
CA VAL A 81 3.11 -22.76 5.44
C VAL A 81 4.17 -23.84 5.65
N ALA A 82 5.44 -23.46 5.54
CA ALA A 82 6.54 -24.40 5.74
C ALA A 82 6.54 -25.00 7.15
N ARG A 83 6.24 -24.19 8.17
CA ARG A 83 6.14 -24.67 9.56
C ARG A 83 4.97 -25.62 9.75
N ILE A 84 3.83 -25.33 9.16
CA ILE A 84 2.65 -26.18 9.20
C ILE A 84 2.96 -27.51 8.52
N ASP A 85 3.59 -27.48 7.34
CA ASP A 85 3.97 -28.69 6.62
C ASP A 85 4.90 -29.56 7.45
N ALA A 86 5.90 -28.97 8.12
CA ALA A 86 6.82 -29.70 8.97
C ALA A 86 6.10 -30.37 10.14
N MET A 87 5.16 -29.65 10.75
CA MET A 87 4.35 -30.22 11.83
C MET A 87 3.48 -31.38 11.35
N LEU A 88 2.84 -31.22 10.19
CA LEU A 88 2.01 -32.28 9.62
C LEU A 88 2.83 -33.52 9.29
N GLN A 89 4.07 -33.36 8.79
CA GLN A 89 4.96 -34.46 8.51
C GLN A 89 5.33 -35.22 9.78
N LEU A 90 5.58 -34.50 10.87
CA LEU A 90 5.88 -35.13 12.16
C LEU A 90 4.69 -35.94 12.67
N LEU A 91 3.49 -35.38 12.61
CA LEU A 91 2.28 -36.07 13.02
C LEU A 91 2.02 -37.30 12.16
N HIS A 92 2.23 -37.19 10.87
CA HIS A 92 2.05 -38.30 9.93
C HIS A 92 3.06 -39.42 10.20
N ARG A 93 4.31 -39.06 10.49
CA ARG A 93 5.34 -40.05 10.82
C ARG A 93 5.01 -40.81 12.10
N GLU A 94 4.54 -40.11 13.12
CA GLU A 94 4.13 -40.76 14.37
C GLU A 94 2.93 -41.67 14.17
N GLY A 95 1.96 -41.21 13.37
CA GLY A 95 0.80 -42.02 13.03
C GLY A 95 1.18 -43.30 12.29
N ALA A 96 2.18 -43.21 11.41
CA ALA A 96 2.62 -44.37 10.66
C ALA A 96 3.35 -45.40 11.55
N LYS A 97 3.89 -44.95 12.68
CA LYS A 97 4.54 -45.85 13.62
C LYS A 97 3.57 -46.54 14.58
N ALA A 98 2.42 -45.97 14.70
CA ALA A 98 1.34 -46.55 15.52
C ALA A 98 0.64 -47.67 14.75
#